data_38f75210ffff199df3841d8a4b9b66f5
#
_entry.id   38f75210ffff199df3841d8a4b9b66f5
#
_cell.length_a   1.000
_cell.length_b   1.000
_cell.length_c   1.000
_cell.angle_alpha   90.00
_cell.angle_beta   90.00
_cell.angle_gamma   90.00
#
_symmetry.space_group_name_H-M   'P 1'
#
loop_
_entity.id
_entity.type
_entity.pdbx_description
1 polymer ?
#
loop_
_entity_poly.entity_id
_entity_poly.type
_entity_poly.pdbx_seq_one_letter_code
_entity_poly.pdbx_strand_id
1 'polypeptide(L)'
;MQEDSQRLGSLTQEEAIILALEDEFRAFETYKAVAIKFQSEIPFGRIVESEARHIEALMRAARRLGVAIPPNRFAGAITPPNSLQEAYALGVEAEIENIALYDRLLPAAQDAEVRDIFYRLQAASYNHHLPAFRAHLQETPRSQDALGELWGALFPAGKEGAEKWREAGALAERFSQGKASPEELTRFLQGFNLSFLGGLLLGGAGVVVLKEWLESREENPKEKE
;
A
#
# COMPACT_ATOMS: atom_id res chain seq x y z
N MET A 1 19.64 6.53 -22.86
CA MET A 1 19.21 5.64 -21.77
C MET A 1 20.17 5.61 -20.56
N GLN A 2 21.37 6.17 -20.60
CA GLN A 2 22.28 6.34 -19.45
C GLN A 2 22.18 7.70 -18.76
N GLU A 3 21.60 8.72 -19.40
CA GLU A 3 21.49 10.08 -18.85
C GLU A 3 20.29 10.28 -17.92
N ASP A 4 19.23 9.46 -18.03
CA ASP A 4 18.08 9.56 -17.10
C ASP A 4 18.35 8.87 -15.74
N SER A 5 19.28 7.91 -15.67
CA SER A 5 19.69 7.28 -14.40
C SER A 5 20.60 8.19 -13.55
N GLN A 6 21.20 9.24 -14.10
CA GLN A 6 22.05 10.20 -13.38
C GLN A 6 21.30 11.44 -12.91
N ARG A 7 20.02 11.62 -13.29
CA ARG A 7 19.17 12.73 -12.84
C ARG A 7 18.39 12.48 -11.56
N LEU A 8 18.44 11.30 -10.98
CA LEU A 8 18.12 11.06 -9.58
C LEU A 8 19.31 11.54 -8.73
N GLY A 9 19.58 12.85 -8.78
CA GLY A 9 20.47 13.50 -7.84
C GLY A 9 20.03 13.07 -6.43
N SER A 10 20.97 12.72 -5.58
CA SER A 10 20.71 12.37 -4.18
C SER A 10 19.81 13.44 -3.58
N LEU A 11 18.65 13.03 -3.02
CA LEU A 11 17.74 13.93 -2.29
C LEU A 11 18.54 14.76 -1.30
N THR A 12 18.25 16.06 -1.23
CA THR A 12 18.75 16.90 -0.15
C THR A 12 17.99 16.62 1.14
N GLN A 13 18.59 16.94 2.27
CA GLN A 13 17.91 16.81 3.57
C GLN A 13 16.62 17.65 3.65
N GLU A 14 16.62 18.85 3.03
CA GLU A 14 15.44 19.71 2.95
C GLU A 14 14.31 19.02 2.18
N GLU A 15 14.57 18.49 1.00
CA GLU A 15 13.61 17.74 0.19
C GLU A 15 13.10 16.50 0.95
N ALA A 16 13.98 15.80 1.66
CA ALA A 16 13.59 14.64 2.45
C ALA A 16 12.63 15.01 3.60
N ILE A 17 12.85 16.12 4.29
CA ILE A 17 11.95 16.60 5.35
C ILE A 17 10.59 17.01 4.76
N ILE A 18 10.58 17.68 3.61
CA ILE A 18 9.34 18.10 2.93
C ILE A 18 8.54 16.87 2.50
N LEU A 19 9.18 15.87 1.88
CA LEU A 19 8.51 14.64 1.46
C LEU A 19 7.97 13.86 2.66
N ALA A 20 8.72 13.78 3.75
CA ALA A 20 8.24 13.16 4.99
C ALA A 20 7.00 13.89 5.53
N LEU A 21 7.02 15.23 5.60
CA LEU A 21 5.85 16.02 6.06
C LEU A 21 4.63 15.83 5.16
N GLU A 22 4.81 15.77 3.84
CA GLU A 22 3.69 15.54 2.92
C GLU A 22 3.08 14.15 3.11
N ASP A 23 3.89 13.14 3.36
CA ASP A 23 3.42 11.77 3.59
C ASP A 23 2.67 11.66 4.92
N GLU A 24 3.23 12.20 6.01
CA GLU A 24 2.58 12.22 7.30
C GLU A 24 1.27 13.04 7.31
N PHE A 25 1.19 14.15 6.58
CA PHE A 25 -0.06 14.89 6.39
C PHE A 25 -1.11 14.05 5.68
N ARG A 26 -0.72 13.32 4.62
CA ARG A 26 -1.61 12.42 3.89
C ARG A 26 -2.12 11.30 4.78
N ALA A 27 -1.24 10.63 5.51
CA ALA A 27 -1.60 9.56 6.43
C ALA A 27 -2.56 10.05 7.53
N PHE A 28 -2.21 11.17 8.19
CA PHE A 28 -3.04 11.79 9.22
C PHE A 28 -4.46 12.09 8.73
N GLU A 29 -4.60 12.80 7.59
CA GLU A 29 -5.93 13.18 7.09
C GLU A 29 -6.72 11.95 6.58
N THR A 30 -6.03 10.96 6.01
CA THR A 30 -6.67 9.72 5.57
C THR A 30 -7.23 8.95 6.76
N TYR A 31 -6.43 8.69 7.77
CA TYR A 31 -6.86 7.93 8.95
C TYR A 31 -7.89 8.69 9.77
N LYS A 32 -7.79 10.00 9.86
CA LYS A 32 -8.78 10.87 10.51
C LYS A 32 -10.14 10.82 9.77
N ALA A 33 -10.15 10.86 8.45
CA ALA A 33 -11.38 10.75 7.67
C ALA A 33 -12.07 9.39 7.88
N VAL A 34 -11.29 8.31 7.96
CA VAL A 34 -11.79 6.96 8.28
C VAL A 34 -12.30 6.89 9.71
N ALA A 35 -11.52 7.37 10.68
CA ALA A 35 -11.90 7.37 12.09
C ALA A 35 -13.24 8.09 12.33
N ILE A 36 -13.45 9.22 11.66
CA ILE A 36 -14.69 10.00 11.74
C ILE A 36 -15.85 9.25 11.07
N LYS A 37 -15.66 8.76 9.83
CA LYS A 37 -16.73 8.09 9.06
C LYS A 37 -17.26 6.86 9.78
N PHE A 38 -16.35 6.04 10.32
CA PHE A 38 -16.71 4.75 10.91
C PHE A 38 -16.72 4.75 12.44
N GLN A 39 -16.50 5.91 13.07
CA GLN A 39 -16.38 6.04 14.53
C GLN A 39 -15.36 5.03 15.11
N SER A 40 -14.26 4.81 14.36
CA SER A 40 -13.23 3.83 14.69
C SER A 40 -12.13 4.48 15.54
N GLU A 41 -12.18 4.24 16.87
CA GLU A 41 -11.12 4.68 17.76
C GLU A 41 -9.88 3.78 17.62
N ILE A 42 -10.07 2.48 17.46
CA ILE A 42 -9.02 1.49 17.27
C ILE A 42 -9.24 0.77 15.93
N PRO A 43 -8.20 0.70 15.07
CA PRO A 43 -6.86 1.27 15.22
C PRO A 43 -6.76 2.73 14.78
N PHE A 44 -7.69 3.26 13.97
CA PHE A 44 -7.53 4.53 13.25
C PHE A 44 -7.35 5.73 14.18
N GLY A 45 -8.20 5.92 15.18
CA GLY A 45 -8.09 7.05 16.11
C GLY A 45 -6.74 7.08 16.83
N ARG A 46 -6.26 5.91 17.28
CA ARG A 46 -4.93 5.79 17.93
C ARG A 46 -3.78 6.10 16.99
N ILE A 47 -3.88 5.67 15.73
CA ILE A 47 -2.86 5.96 14.73
C ILE A 47 -2.89 7.46 14.36
N VAL A 48 -4.06 8.09 14.24
CA VAL A 48 -4.17 9.56 14.03
C VAL A 48 -3.42 10.33 15.11
N GLU A 49 -3.51 9.94 16.40
CA GLU A 49 -2.74 10.56 17.47
C GLU A 49 -1.23 10.35 17.29
N SER A 50 -0.81 9.21 16.74
CA SER A 50 0.60 8.93 16.41
C SER A 50 1.09 9.84 15.29
N GLU A 51 0.33 9.91 14.18
CA GLU A 51 0.68 10.76 13.04
C GLU A 51 0.75 12.24 13.41
N ALA A 52 -0.13 12.71 14.29
CA ALA A 52 -0.04 14.08 14.81
C ALA A 52 1.32 14.34 15.50
N ARG A 53 1.82 13.38 16.30
CA ARG A 53 3.14 13.48 16.96
C ARG A 53 4.29 13.40 15.95
N HIS A 54 4.16 12.59 14.90
CA HIS A 54 5.12 12.49 13.81
C HIS A 54 5.25 13.83 13.08
N ILE A 55 4.14 14.41 12.65
CA ILE A 55 4.07 15.73 12.03
C ILE A 55 4.74 16.79 12.92
N GLU A 56 4.41 16.80 14.21
CA GLU A 56 4.99 17.77 15.14
C GLU A 56 6.51 17.63 15.26
N ALA A 57 7.02 16.39 15.31
CA ALA A 57 8.46 16.13 15.37
C ALA A 57 9.17 16.64 14.11
N LEU A 58 8.63 16.36 12.92
CA LEU A 58 9.16 16.83 11.65
C LEU A 58 9.10 18.36 11.54
N MET A 59 7.99 18.98 11.94
CA MET A 59 7.83 20.43 11.93
C MET A 59 8.82 21.13 12.87
N ARG A 60 9.14 20.55 14.04
CA ARG A 60 10.18 21.08 14.94
C ARG A 60 11.55 21.03 14.27
N ALA A 61 11.91 19.90 13.68
CA ALA A 61 13.18 19.76 12.96
C ALA A 61 13.28 20.72 11.78
N ALA A 62 12.21 20.84 10.97
CA ALA A 62 12.13 21.78 9.85
C ALA A 62 12.38 23.23 10.30
N ARG A 63 11.68 23.70 11.36
CA ARG A 63 11.87 25.05 11.92
C ARG A 63 13.28 25.29 12.41
N ARG A 64 13.88 24.31 13.11
CA ARG A 64 15.25 24.40 13.61
C ARG A 64 16.27 24.56 12.48
N LEU A 65 16.02 23.90 11.34
CA LEU A 65 16.91 23.90 10.19
C LEU A 65 16.58 24.98 9.15
N GLY A 66 15.55 25.79 9.37
CA GLY A 66 15.11 26.81 8.44
C GLY A 66 14.43 26.28 7.18
N VAL A 67 13.97 25.01 7.20
CA VAL A 67 13.22 24.37 6.12
C VAL A 67 11.78 24.87 6.12
N ALA A 68 11.30 25.29 4.94
CA ALA A 68 9.93 25.75 4.77
C ALA A 68 8.95 24.57 4.95
N ILE A 69 7.96 24.74 5.87
CA ILE A 69 6.94 23.73 6.08
C ILE A 69 5.88 23.82 4.97
N PRO A 70 5.64 22.75 4.20
CA PRO A 70 4.62 22.76 3.16
C PRO A 70 3.22 22.89 3.77
N PRO A 71 2.25 23.49 3.06
CA PRO A 71 0.86 23.49 3.50
C PRO A 71 0.29 22.05 3.47
N ASN A 72 -0.57 21.74 4.44
CA ASN A 72 -1.32 20.47 4.41
C ASN A 72 -2.42 20.53 3.34
N ARG A 73 -2.07 20.12 2.11
CA ARG A 73 -3.00 20.09 0.98
C ARG A 73 -4.06 19.00 1.05
N PHE A 74 -3.93 18.07 2.00
CA PHE A 74 -4.85 16.94 2.18
C PHE A 74 -5.99 17.27 3.14
N ALA A 75 -5.89 18.36 3.90
CA ALA A 75 -6.89 18.78 4.87
C ALA A 75 -8.27 18.97 4.20
N GLY A 76 -9.23 18.13 4.57
CA GLY A 76 -10.59 18.16 4.02
C GLY A 76 -10.72 17.66 2.58
N ALA A 77 -9.64 17.17 1.96
CA ALA A 77 -9.63 16.69 0.58
C ALA A 77 -9.78 15.16 0.46
N ILE A 78 -9.68 14.43 1.56
CA ILE A 78 -9.70 12.96 1.55
C ILE A 78 -11.14 12.44 1.53
N THR A 79 -11.43 11.57 0.58
CA THR A 79 -12.66 10.77 0.57
C THR A 79 -12.35 9.40 1.18
N PRO A 80 -12.92 9.08 2.35
CA PRO A 80 -12.66 7.79 2.98
C PRO A 80 -13.31 6.64 2.21
N PRO A 81 -12.77 5.41 2.28
CA PRO A 81 -13.32 4.21 1.67
C PRO A 81 -14.77 3.93 2.07
N ASN A 82 -15.44 3.02 1.35
CA ASN A 82 -16.84 2.71 1.60
C ASN A 82 -17.06 1.74 2.77
N SER A 83 -16.05 0.94 3.12
CA SER A 83 -16.11 -0.03 4.22
C SER A 83 -14.87 0.04 5.11
N LEU A 84 -14.99 -0.47 6.36
CA LEU A 84 -13.84 -0.63 7.26
C LEU A 84 -12.81 -1.62 6.70
N GLN A 85 -13.25 -2.64 5.99
CA GLN A 85 -12.36 -3.61 5.38
C GLN A 85 -11.48 -2.97 4.31
N GLU A 86 -12.07 -2.16 3.43
CA GLU A 86 -11.30 -1.35 2.46
C GLU A 86 -10.36 -0.37 3.18
N ALA A 87 -10.81 0.22 4.28
CA ALA A 87 -10.00 1.13 5.07
C ALA A 87 -8.79 0.43 5.71
N TYR A 88 -8.94 -0.79 6.24
CA TYR A 88 -7.82 -1.56 6.76
C TYR A 88 -6.84 -1.97 5.66
N ALA A 89 -7.34 -2.38 4.49
CA ALA A 89 -6.49 -2.70 3.35
C ALA A 89 -5.69 -1.46 2.89
N LEU A 90 -6.35 -0.30 2.79
CA LEU A 90 -5.70 0.98 2.49
C LEU A 90 -4.63 1.32 3.55
N GLY A 91 -4.92 1.10 4.84
CA GLY A 91 -3.95 1.31 5.92
C GLY A 91 -2.72 0.42 5.77
N VAL A 92 -2.90 -0.87 5.45
CA VAL A 92 -1.78 -1.79 5.20
C VAL A 92 -0.91 -1.31 4.04
N GLU A 93 -1.52 -0.88 2.93
CA GLU A 93 -0.80 -0.38 1.76
C GLU A 93 -0.03 0.91 2.10
N ALA A 94 -0.70 1.86 2.73
CA ALA A 94 -0.09 3.14 3.11
C ALA A 94 1.11 2.98 4.04
N GLU A 95 1.04 2.08 5.03
CA GLU A 95 2.17 1.83 5.93
C GLU A 95 3.34 1.14 5.23
N ILE A 96 3.09 0.24 4.27
CA ILE A 96 4.15 -0.37 3.46
C ILE A 96 4.84 0.71 2.60
N GLU A 97 4.08 1.61 1.98
CA GLU A 97 4.62 2.73 1.22
C GLU A 97 5.43 3.69 2.09
N ASN A 98 4.94 4.01 3.30
CA ASN A 98 5.61 4.86 4.26
C ASN A 98 6.97 4.26 4.69
N ILE A 99 7.02 2.97 5.04
CA ILE A 99 8.27 2.27 5.37
C ILE A 99 9.28 2.38 4.22
N ALA A 100 8.84 2.11 2.98
CA ALA A 100 9.66 2.21 1.79
C ALA A 100 10.07 3.67 1.47
N LEU A 101 9.23 4.64 1.81
CA LEU A 101 9.59 6.06 1.70
C LEU A 101 10.76 6.39 2.63
N TYR A 102 10.68 6.03 3.92
CA TYR A 102 11.76 6.32 4.87
C TYR A 102 13.07 5.62 4.50
N ASP A 103 13.06 4.43 3.90
CA ASP A 103 14.27 3.80 3.34
C ASP A 103 14.96 4.70 2.29
N ARG A 104 14.17 5.42 1.49
CA ARG A 104 14.70 6.36 0.48
C ARG A 104 15.13 7.70 1.08
N LEU A 105 14.48 8.16 2.17
CA LEU A 105 14.77 9.46 2.79
C LEU A 105 15.97 9.40 3.74
N LEU A 106 16.18 8.28 4.44
CA LEU A 106 17.25 8.10 5.43
C LEU A 106 18.66 8.44 4.90
N PRO A 107 19.06 8.08 3.67
CA PRO A 107 20.37 8.46 3.13
C PRO A 107 20.59 9.98 3.01
N ALA A 108 19.51 10.76 2.86
CA ALA A 108 19.56 12.22 2.77
C ALA A 108 19.63 12.90 4.15
N ALA A 109 19.32 12.22 5.24
CA ALA A 109 19.29 12.75 6.60
C ALA A 109 20.72 12.91 7.15
N GLN A 110 21.34 14.07 6.92
CA GLN A 110 22.67 14.40 7.40
C GLN A 110 22.69 14.82 8.88
N ASP A 111 21.66 15.56 9.31
CA ASP A 111 21.46 15.97 10.69
C ASP A 111 21.05 14.76 11.54
N ALA A 112 21.69 14.59 12.72
CA ALA A 112 21.49 13.44 13.58
C ALA A 112 20.06 13.36 14.16
N GLU A 113 19.44 14.51 14.48
CA GLU A 113 18.07 14.57 14.97
C GLU A 113 17.07 14.21 13.88
N VAL A 114 17.26 14.69 12.64
CA VAL A 114 16.42 14.32 11.50
C VAL A 114 16.48 12.82 11.24
N ARG A 115 17.69 12.26 11.27
CA ARG A 115 17.91 10.81 11.09
C ARG A 115 17.20 10.00 12.17
N ASP A 116 17.31 10.42 13.43
CA ASP A 116 16.64 9.78 14.56
C ASP A 116 15.12 9.88 14.45
N ILE A 117 14.58 11.02 14.02
CA ILE A 117 13.15 11.16 13.73
C ILE A 117 12.72 10.17 12.65
N PHE A 118 13.39 10.13 11.49
CA PHE A 118 13.04 9.23 10.39
C PHE A 118 13.04 7.75 10.82
N TYR A 119 14.05 7.31 11.58
CA TYR A 119 14.08 5.94 12.12
C TYR A 119 12.90 5.67 13.06
N ARG A 120 12.53 6.62 13.91
CA ARG A 120 11.40 6.44 14.84
C ARG A 120 10.06 6.40 14.13
N LEU A 121 9.87 7.21 13.10
CA LEU A 121 8.65 7.21 12.30
C LEU A 121 8.52 5.90 11.53
N GLN A 122 9.57 5.49 10.81
CA GLN A 122 9.62 4.21 10.15
C GLN A 122 9.35 3.04 11.10
N ALA A 123 9.96 3.07 12.29
CA ALA A 123 9.75 2.02 13.30
C ALA A 123 8.32 2.02 13.84
N ALA A 124 7.64 3.17 13.96
CA ALA A 124 6.24 3.23 14.35
C ALA A 124 5.33 2.58 13.31
N SER A 125 5.52 2.88 12.03
CA SER A 125 4.82 2.25 10.93
C SER A 125 5.05 0.75 10.90
N TYR A 126 6.31 0.30 11.01
CA TYR A 126 6.66 -1.11 10.94
C TYR A 126 6.17 -1.92 12.15
N ASN A 127 6.36 -1.40 13.37
CA ASN A 127 6.12 -2.16 14.60
C ASN A 127 4.72 -1.99 15.19
N HIS A 128 3.99 -0.91 14.83
CA HIS A 128 2.72 -0.56 15.45
C HIS A 128 1.58 -0.40 14.45
N HIS A 129 1.71 0.48 13.43
CA HIS A 129 0.60 0.81 12.55
C HIS A 129 0.28 -0.36 11.61
N LEU A 130 1.25 -0.84 10.85
CA LEU A 130 1.08 -1.97 9.92
C LEU A 130 0.56 -3.24 10.60
N PRO A 131 1.11 -3.69 11.76
CA PRO A 131 0.53 -4.83 12.49
C PRO A 131 -0.90 -4.59 12.96
N ALA A 132 -1.24 -3.38 13.42
CA ALA A 132 -2.59 -3.06 13.85
C ALA A 132 -3.60 -3.16 12.70
N PHE A 133 -3.30 -2.61 11.52
CA PHE A 133 -4.16 -2.73 10.37
C PHE A 133 -4.28 -4.19 9.88
N ARG A 134 -3.19 -4.94 9.86
CA ARG A 134 -3.20 -6.36 9.48
C ARG A 134 -4.05 -7.22 10.40
N ALA A 135 -3.96 -6.99 11.71
CA ALA A 135 -4.79 -7.73 12.69
C ALA A 135 -6.28 -7.52 12.41
N HIS A 136 -6.72 -6.26 12.25
CA HIS A 136 -8.13 -5.95 11.99
C HIS A 136 -8.60 -6.39 10.59
N LEU A 137 -7.71 -6.39 9.60
CA LEU A 137 -8.01 -6.93 8.27
C LEU A 137 -8.25 -8.45 8.31
N GLN A 138 -7.54 -9.17 9.18
CA GLN A 138 -7.71 -10.62 9.36
C GLN A 138 -8.92 -10.98 10.21
N GLU A 139 -9.23 -10.16 11.23
CA GLU A 139 -10.38 -10.37 12.12
C GLU A 139 -11.73 -10.05 11.45
N THR A 140 -11.72 -9.18 10.43
CA THR A 140 -12.93 -8.90 9.67
C THR A 140 -13.33 -10.17 8.93
N PRO A 141 -14.52 -10.74 9.18
CA PRO A 141 -14.96 -11.93 8.46
C PRO A 141 -14.81 -11.64 6.96
N ARG A 142 -13.99 -12.42 6.29
CA ARG A 142 -14.01 -12.47 4.83
C ARG A 142 -15.43 -12.91 4.51
N SER A 143 -16.30 -11.96 4.20
CA SER A 143 -17.61 -12.33 3.71
C SER A 143 -17.34 -13.16 2.47
N GLN A 144 -17.77 -14.42 2.48
CA GLN A 144 -17.83 -15.22 1.25
C GLN A 144 -18.58 -14.43 0.18
N ASP A 145 -19.43 -13.51 0.63
CA ASP A 145 -20.15 -12.52 -0.17
C ASP A 145 -19.24 -11.51 -0.87
N ALA A 146 -18.17 -10.98 -0.23
CA ALA A 146 -17.26 -10.02 -0.88
C ALA A 146 -16.41 -10.67 -2.00
N LEU A 147 -15.99 -11.93 -1.81
CA LEU A 147 -15.42 -12.70 -2.90
C LEU A 147 -16.47 -13.03 -3.96
N GLY A 148 -17.69 -13.35 -3.55
CA GLY A 148 -18.82 -13.59 -4.44
C GLY A 148 -19.21 -12.35 -5.22
N GLU A 149 -19.26 -11.17 -4.60
CA GLU A 149 -19.50 -9.89 -5.27
C GLU A 149 -18.35 -9.52 -6.22
N LEU A 150 -17.09 -9.70 -5.77
CA LEU A 150 -15.91 -9.49 -6.60
C LEU A 150 -15.93 -10.42 -7.81
N TRP A 151 -16.18 -11.70 -7.59
CA TRP A 151 -16.28 -12.68 -8.65
C TRP A 151 -17.49 -12.43 -9.55
N GLY A 152 -18.62 -12.00 -9.00
CA GLY A 152 -19.80 -11.62 -9.78
C GLY A 152 -19.58 -10.38 -10.64
N ALA A 153 -18.76 -9.42 -10.19
CA ALA A 153 -18.39 -8.24 -10.94
C ALA A 153 -17.35 -8.56 -12.06
N LEU A 154 -16.42 -9.45 -11.77
CA LEU A 154 -15.41 -9.89 -12.75
C LEU A 154 -15.98 -10.86 -13.80
N PHE A 155 -16.94 -11.68 -13.39
CA PHE A 155 -17.54 -12.72 -14.22
C PHE A 155 -19.07 -12.63 -14.15
N PRO A 156 -19.67 -11.68 -14.90
CA PRO A 156 -21.12 -11.51 -14.92
C PRO A 156 -21.82 -12.83 -15.30
N ALA A 157 -22.99 -13.06 -14.70
CA ALA A 157 -23.77 -14.26 -14.95
C ALA A 157 -24.14 -14.37 -16.44
N GLY A 158 -23.95 -15.55 -17.03
CA GLY A 158 -24.27 -15.81 -18.43
C GLY A 158 -23.17 -16.52 -19.22
N LYS A 159 -23.36 -16.67 -20.51
CA LYS A 159 -22.39 -17.39 -21.38
C LYS A 159 -21.04 -16.70 -21.44
N GLU A 160 -21.00 -15.36 -21.49
CA GLU A 160 -19.77 -14.57 -21.52
C GLU A 160 -18.95 -14.72 -20.22
N GLY A 161 -19.60 -14.72 -19.05
CA GLY A 161 -18.94 -14.96 -17.78
C GLY A 161 -18.37 -16.37 -17.68
N ALA A 162 -19.09 -17.38 -18.16
CA ALA A 162 -18.63 -18.77 -18.18
C ALA A 162 -17.44 -18.99 -19.13
N GLU A 163 -17.34 -18.23 -20.21
CA GLU A 163 -16.18 -18.26 -21.11
C GLU A 163 -14.96 -17.62 -20.46
N LYS A 164 -15.11 -16.46 -19.85
CA LYS A 164 -14.04 -15.79 -19.09
C LYS A 164 -13.53 -16.63 -17.91
N TRP A 165 -14.43 -17.36 -17.23
CA TRP A 165 -14.06 -18.34 -16.21
C TRP A 165 -13.18 -19.46 -16.74
N ARG A 166 -13.53 -20.01 -17.88
CA ARG A 166 -12.74 -21.07 -18.54
C ARG A 166 -11.38 -20.55 -18.99
N GLU A 167 -11.32 -19.33 -19.54
CA GLU A 167 -10.06 -18.69 -19.93
C GLU A 167 -9.16 -18.41 -18.73
N ALA A 168 -9.74 -17.89 -17.62
CA ALA A 168 -9.00 -17.66 -16.38
C ALA A 168 -8.43 -18.95 -15.78
N GLY A 169 -9.25 -20.02 -15.73
CA GLY A 169 -8.83 -21.33 -15.26
C GLY A 169 -7.73 -21.95 -16.13
N ALA A 170 -7.88 -21.90 -17.46
CA ALA A 170 -6.88 -22.39 -18.38
C ALA A 170 -5.56 -21.60 -18.31
N LEU A 171 -5.63 -20.28 -18.11
CA LEU A 171 -4.45 -19.44 -17.94
C LEU A 171 -3.74 -19.74 -16.62
N ALA A 172 -4.50 -19.89 -15.51
CA ALA A 172 -3.97 -20.25 -14.20
C ALA A 172 -3.27 -21.62 -14.23
N GLU A 173 -3.86 -22.62 -14.88
CA GLU A 173 -3.26 -23.94 -15.05
C GLU A 173 -1.97 -23.87 -15.87
N ARG A 174 -1.96 -23.13 -16.99
CA ARG A 174 -0.76 -22.93 -17.80
C ARG A 174 0.33 -22.17 -17.04
N PHE A 175 -0.06 -21.23 -16.21
CA PHE A 175 0.85 -20.49 -15.34
C PHE A 175 1.49 -21.40 -14.28
N SER A 176 0.69 -22.25 -13.63
CA SER A 176 1.18 -23.23 -12.65
C SER A 176 2.14 -24.26 -13.26
N GLN A 177 1.98 -24.55 -14.57
CA GLN A 177 2.85 -25.45 -15.33
C GLN A 177 4.06 -24.74 -15.96
N GLY A 178 4.25 -23.42 -15.70
CA GLY A 178 5.31 -22.63 -16.33
C GLY A 178 5.17 -22.44 -17.84
N LYS A 179 3.97 -22.66 -18.40
CA LYS A 179 3.68 -22.61 -19.84
C LYS A 179 2.98 -21.33 -20.30
N ALA A 180 2.63 -20.42 -19.36
CA ALA A 180 2.03 -19.14 -19.70
C ALA A 180 3.11 -18.04 -19.70
N SER A 181 3.07 -17.15 -20.69
CA SER A 181 3.98 -16.01 -20.77
C SER A 181 3.43 -14.79 -20.02
N PRO A 182 4.31 -13.86 -19.58
CA PRO A 182 3.88 -12.58 -19.02
C PRO A 182 3.00 -11.76 -19.97
N GLU A 183 3.20 -11.91 -21.28
CA GLU A 183 2.40 -11.24 -22.30
C GLU A 183 0.98 -11.80 -22.41
N GLU A 184 0.80 -13.11 -22.21
CA GLU A 184 -0.53 -13.72 -22.17
C GLU A 184 -1.32 -13.27 -20.94
N LEU A 185 -0.64 -13.16 -19.79
CA LEU A 185 -1.24 -12.59 -18.57
C LEU A 185 -1.63 -11.13 -18.79
N THR A 186 -0.74 -10.33 -19.36
CA THR A 186 -1.01 -8.92 -19.68
C THR A 186 -2.20 -8.78 -20.63
N ARG A 187 -2.28 -9.61 -21.67
CA ARG A 187 -3.38 -9.59 -22.63
C ARG A 187 -4.71 -10.01 -22.00
N PHE A 188 -4.69 -11.01 -21.14
CA PHE A 188 -5.86 -11.43 -20.36
C PHE A 188 -6.34 -10.29 -19.45
N LEU A 189 -5.42 -9.65 -18.72
CA LEU A 189 -5.72 -8.52 -17.82
C LEU A 189 -6.22 -7.27 -18.55
N GLN A 190 -5.77 -7.03 -19.79
CA GLN A 190 -6.28 -5.93 -20.64
C GLN A 190 -7.75 -6.10 -21.05
N GLY A 191 -8.28 -7.31 -21.01
CA GLY A 191 -9.71 -7.60 -21.21
C GLY A 191 -10.62 -7.21 -20.03
N PHE A 192 -10.03 -6.78 -18.90
CA PHE A 192 -10.74 -6.28 -17.72
C PHE A 192 -10.55 -4.75 -17.59
N ASN A 193 -11.52 -4.11 -16.95
CA ASN A 193 -11.43 -2.67 -16.73
C ASN A 193 -10.26 -2.34 -15.80
N LEU A 194 -9.19 -1.74 -16.33
CA LEU A 194 -7.93 -1.46 -15.65
C LEU A 194 -8.08 -0.62 -14.37
N SER A 195 -9.12 0.21 -14.29
CA SER A 195 -9.42 0.99 -13.07
C SER A 195 -9.81 0.09 -11.88
N PHE A 196 -10.36 -1.09 -12.18
CA PHE A 196 -10.75 -2.09 -11.19
C PHE A 196 -9.57 -3.00 -10.81
N LEU A 197 -8.73 -3.36 -11.78
CA LEU A 197 -7.54 -4.19 -11.55
C LEU A 197 -6.43 -3.44 -10.80
N GLY A 198 -6.34 -2.11 -10.99
CA GLY A 198 -5.44 -1.27 -10.20
C GLY A 198 -5.75 -1.37 -8.70
N GLY A 199 -7.02 -1.40 -8.32
CA GLY A 199 -7.46 -1.64 -6.94
C GLY A 199 -7.21 -3.06 -6.43
N LEU A 200 -7.24 -4.06 -7.32
CA LEU A 200 -7.06 -5.47 -6.96
C LEU A 200 -5.58 -5.89 -6.86
N LEU A 201 -4.74 -5.37 -7.75
CA LEU A 201 -3.29 -5.67 -7.76
C LEU A 201 -2.51 -4.80 -6.78
N LEU A 202 -3.01 -3.59 -6.50
CA LEU A 202 -2.47 -2.68 -5.50
C LEU A 202 -3.10 -2.88 -4.12
N GLY A 203 -4.33 -3.39 -4.04
CA GLY A 203 -4.93 -3.84 -2.79
C GLY A 203 -4.33 -5.19 -2.35
N GLY A 204 -3.63 -5.19 -1.22
CA GLY A 204 -2.76 -6.25 -0.67
C GLY A 204 -3.15 -7.73 -0.82
N ALA A 205 -4.37 -8.06 -1.28
CA ALA A 205 -4.79 -9.44 -1.52
C ALA A 205 -4.09 -10.07 -2.75
N GLY A 206 -3.87 -9.31 -3.82
CA GLY A 206 -3.20 -9.81 -5.02
C GLY A 206 -1.70 -10.03 -4.80
N VAL A 207 -1.07 -9.14 -4.03
CA VAL A 207 0.35 -9.24 -3.67
C VAL A 207 0.61 -10.39 -2.69
N VAL A 208 -0.29 -10.62 -1.73
CA VAL A 208 -0.17 -11.75 -0.78
C VAL A 208 -0.30 -13.09 -1.50
N VAL A 209 -1.26 -13.24 -2.39
CA VAL A 209 -1.44 -14.47 -3.18
C VAL A 209 -0.24 -14.72 -4.10
N LEU A 210 0.28 -13.68 -4.73
CA LEU A 210 1.47 -13.80 -5.59
C LEU A 210 2.73 -14.12 -4.77
N LYS A 211 2.87 -13.53 -3.59
CA LYS A 211 3.99 -13.76 -2.69
C LYS A 211 3.97 -15.17 -2.08
N GLU A 212 2.84 -15.60 -1.53
CA GLU A 212 2.67 -16.99 -1.03
C GLU A 212 2.90 -18.03 -2.13
N TRP A 213 2.48 -17.72 -3.37
CA TRP A 213 2.72 -18.59 -4.51
C TRP A 213 4.20 -18.62 -4.92
N LEU A 214 4.92 -17.50 -4.86
CA LEU A 214 6.38 -17.45 -5.10
C LEU A 214 7.15 -18.18 -4.01
N GLU A 215 6.78 -17.98 -2.75
CA GLU A 215 7.41 -18.63 -1.58
C GLU A 215 7.15 -20.17 -1.59
N SER A 216 5.96 -20.63 -1.97
CA SER A 216 5.65 -22.07 -2.10
C SER A 216 6.47 -22.77 -3.20
N ARG A 217 7.02 -22.03 -4.15
CA ARG A 217 7.93 -22.57 -5.19
C ARG A 217 9.38 -22.69 -4.74
N GLU A 218 9.83 -21.85 -3.82
CA GLU A 218 11.19 -21.93 -3.27
C GLU A 218 11.34 -23.09 -2.28
N GLU A 219 10.23 -23.51 -1.63
CA GLU A 219 10.26 -24.61 -0.66
C GLU A 219 10.15 -26.03 -1.27
N ASN A 220 9.91 -26.16 -2.57
CA ASN A 220 9.80 -27.49 -3.20
C ASN A 220 10.73 -27.67 -4.42
N PRO A 221 12.05 -27.86 -4.22
CA PRO A 221 13.03 -28.07 -5.32
C PRO A 221 13.08 -29.51 -5.84
N LYS A 222 12.08 -30.37 -5.55
CA LYS A 222 12.14 -31.82 -5.84
C LYS A 222 11.29 -32.30 -7.01
N GLU A 223 11.07 -31.50 -8.03
CA GLU A 223 10.56 -32.04 -9.32
C GLU A 223 11.38 -31.50 -10.49
N LYS A 224 12.66 -31.89 -10.52
CA LYS A 224 13.50 -31.90 -11.71
C LYS A 224 14.31 -33.20 -11.67
N GLU A 225 13.70 -34.27 -12.17
CA GLU A 225 14.33 -35.39 -12.84
C GLU A 225 13.35 -36.02 -13.83
#